data_5f41776b5c7a64bf97a4cfbb0c1bd157
#
_entry.id   5f41776b5c7a64bf97a4cfbb0c1bd157
#
_cell.length_a   1.000
_cell.length_b   1.000
_cell.length_c   1.000
_cell.angle_alpha   90.00
_cell.angle_beta   90.00
_cell.angle_gamma   90.00
#
_symmetry.space_group_name_H-M   'P 1'
#
loop_
_entity.id
_entity.type
_entity.pdbx_description
1 polymer ?
#
loop_
_entity_poly.entity_id
_entity_poly.type
_entity_poly.pdbx_seq_one_letter_code
_entity_poly.pdbx_strand_id
1 'polypeptide(L)'
;GLAGVFTFGAVLAKTAFGFSASEVLIFAIAANVVAGLATVAFGWVDDKIGPKKVIILSLCAMVVAGFGVFFLHAQGPIVFWSLGLVLCVFVGPTQSASRSFLSRIIPAGREGEVFGLYATTGRAVSFMAPAMYSLFLLLGKRMTPAGKDYTYWGILGIMLILGAGLALTIPVKADRATLDHMEG
;
A
#
# COMPACT_ATOMS: atom_id res chain seq x y z
N GLY A 1 -4.74 -1.46 3.41
CA GLY A 1 -3.27 -1.32 3.44
C GLY A 1 -2.78 -0.03 2.80
N LEU A 2 -3.16 0.24 1.56
CA LEU A 2 -2.65 1.42 0.82
C LEU A 2 -2.96 2.76 1.50
N ALA A 3 -4.19 2.96 1.96
CA ALA A 3 -4.55 4.17 2.73
C ALA A 3 -3.74 4.28 4.03
N GLY A 4 -3.41 3.15 4.65
CA GLY A 4 -2.56 3.11 5.84
C GLY A 4 -1.15 3.67 5.62
N VAL A 5 -0.58 3.51 4.42
CA VAL A 5 0.75 4.04 4.11
C VAL A 5 0.79 5.56 4.25
N PHE A 6 -0.21 6.27 3.74
CA PHE A 6 -0.27 7.73 3.89
C PHE A 6 -0.60 8.17 5.31
N THR A 7 -1.62 7.55 5.93
CA THR A 7 -2.08 7.94 7.26
C THR A 7 -1.00 7.67 8.31
N PHE A 8 -0.46 6.47 8.33
CA PHE A 8 0.52 6.08 9.36
C PHE A 8 1.95 6.47 8.98
N GLY A 9 2.25 6.74 7.70
CA GLY A 9 3.50 7.32 7.28
C GLY A 9 3.75 8.68 7.93
N ALA A 10 2.73 9.54 7.98
CA ALA A 10 2.82 10.84 8.65
C ALA A 10 3.00 10.70 10.17
N VAL A 11 2.29 9.75 10.80
CA VAL A 11 2.46 9.45 12.23
C VAL A 11 3.87 8.95 12.51
N LEU A 12 4.37 8.02 11.71
CA LEU A 12 5.71 7.46 11.85
C LEU A 12 6.79 8.53 11.67
N ALA A 13 6.65 9.42 10.66
CA ALA A 13 7.56 10.53 10.44
C ALA A 13 7.71 11.40 11.68
N LYS A 14 6.59 11.72 12.33
CA LYS A 14 6.60 12.55 13.53
C LYS A 14 7.13 11.81 14.76
N THR A 15 6.71 10.56 14.98
CA THR A 15 6.96 9.84 16.24
C THR A 15 8.30 9.10 16.25
N ALA A 16 8.67 8.43 15.16
CA ALA A 16 9.90 7.64 15.09
C ALA A 16 11.10 8.43 14.54
N PHE A 17 10.86 9.43 13.66
CA PHE A 17 11.92 10.19 13.02
C PHE A 17 11.98 11.65 13.49
N GLY A 18 11.11 12.07 14.39
CA GLY A 18 11.15 13.39 15.02
C GLY A 18 10.89 14.58 14.10
N PHE A 19 10.16 14.37 12.98
CA PHE A 19 9.84 15.43 12.03
C PHE A 19 8.95 16.50 12.67
N SER A 20 9.26 17.77 12.38
CA SER A 20 8.40 18.88 12.69
C SER A 20 7.08 18.82 11.89
N ALA A 21 6.06 19.54 12.33
CA ALA A 21 4.78 19.59 11.58
C ALA A 21 4.96 20.09 10.14
N SER A 22 5.88 21.06 9.93
CA SER A 22 6.18 21.58 8.61
C SER A 22 6.85 20.54 7.70
N GLU A 23 7.79 19.76 8.23
CA GLU A 23 8.46 18.69 7.48
C GLU A 23 7.50 17.57 7.10
N VAL A 24 6.59 17.19 8.01
CA VAL A 24 5.52 16.22 7.70
C VAL A 24 4.61 16.74 6.60
N LEU A 25 4.25 18.03 6.62
CA LEU A 25 3.43 18.64 5.58
C LEU A 25 4.14 18.65 4.22
N ILE A 26 5.42 19.06 4.18
CA ILE A 26 6.22 19.06 2.96
C ILE A 26 6.35 17.63 2.41
N PHE A 27 6.62 16.66 3.29
CA PHE A 27 6.65 15.25 2.89
C PHE A 27 5.32 14.79 2.31
N ALA A 28 4.19 15.14 2.95
CA ALA A 28 2.87 14.76 2.46
C ALA A 28 2.55 15.36 1.08
N ILE A 29 2.93 16.62 0.84
CA ILE A 29 2.77 17.26 -0.49
C ILE A 29 3.65 16.56 -1.52
N ALA A 30 4.94 16.36 -1.22
CA ALA A 30 5.87 15.67 -2.11
C ALA A 30 5.39 14.24 -2.44
N ALA A 31 4.94 13.50 -1.43
CA ALA A 31 4.41 12.16 -1.58
C ALA A 31 3.18 12.10 -2.50
N ASN A 32 2.26 13.07 -2.37
CA ASN A 32 1.08 13.14 -3.24
C ASN A 32 1.44 13.49 -4.69
N VAL A 33 2.36 14.45 -4.90
CA VAL A 33 2.84 14.82 -6.23
C VAL A 33 3.52 13.62 -6.90
N VAL A 34 4.43 12.97 -6.19
CA VAL A 34 5.17 11.81 -6.68
C VAL A 34 4.22 10.65 -6.99
N ALA A 35 3.26 10.36 -6.11
CA ALA A 35 2.25 9.32 -6.34
C ALA A 35 1.38 9.63 -7.56
N GLY A 36 0.99 10.88 -7.75
CA GLY A 36 0.21 11.33 -8.92
C GLY A 36 0.98 11.14 -10.23
N LEU A 37 2.21 11.64 -10.30
CA LEU A 37 3.08 11.49 -11.48
C LEU A 37 3.36 10.01 -11.78
N ALA A 38 3.66 9.22 -10.76
CA ALA A 38 3.85 7.78 -10.90
C ALA A 38 2.61 7.08 -11.44
N THR A 39 1.41 7.48 -10.99
CA THR A 39 0.15 6.90 -11.48
C THR A 39 -0.01 7.10 -12.98
N VAL A 40 0.31 8.29 -13.49
CA VAL A 40 0.25 8.59 -14.93
C VAL A 40 1.29 7.76 -15.70
N ALA A 41 2.53 7.72 -15.22
CA ALA A 41 3.61 6.96 -15.86
C ALA A 41 3.30 5.45 -15.88
N PHE A 42 2.79 4.91 -14.78
CA PHE A 42 2.42 3.50 -14.68
C PHE A 42 1.15 3.14 -15.46
N GLY A 43 0.33 4.11 -15.88
CA GLY A 43 -0.76 3.89 -16.82
C GLY A 43 -0.24 3.27 -18.14
N TRP A 44 0.85 3.80 -18.67
CA TRP A 44 1.50 3.23 -19.87
C TRP A 44 2.11 1.84 -19.62
N VAL A 45 2.61 1.60 -18.41
CA VAL A 45 3.11 0.28 -18.02
C VAL A 45 1.97 -0.73 -17.90
N ASP A 46 0.83 -0.31 -17.33
CA ASP A 46 -0.39 -1.13 -17.23
C ASP A 46 -0.89 -1.58 -18.60
N ASP A 47 -0.88 -0.68 -19.58
CA ASP A 47 -1.27 -1.01 -20.96
C ASP A 47 -0.34 -2.02 -21.63
N LYS A 48 0.96 -2.01 -21.29
CA LYS A 48 1.96 -2.91 -21.89
C LYS A 48 2.04 -4.28 -21.23
N ILE A 49 2.06 -4.33 -19.90
CA ILE A 49 2.32 -5.59 -19.15
C ILE A 49 1.09 -6.14 -18.45
N GLY A 50 0.01 -5.35 -18.42
CA GLY A 50 -1.26 -5.68 -17.80
C GLY A 50 -1.35 -5.33 -16.31
N PRO A 51 -2.57 -5.06 -15.82
CA PRO A 51 -2.79 -4.52 -14.47
C PRO A 51 -2.36 -5.48 -13.36
N LYS A 52 -2.53 -6.79 -13.53
CA LYS A 52 -2.10 -7.78 -12.53
C LYS A 52 -0.62 -7.70 -12.22
N LYS A 53 0.22 -7.58 -13.27
CA LYS A 53 1.68 -7.49 -13.10
C LYS A 53 2.08 -6.17 -12.44
N VAL A 54 1.40 -5.07 -12.77
CA VAL A 54 1.62 -3.78 -12.12
C VAL A 54 1.27 -3.85 -10.64
N ILE A 55 0.16 -4.48 -10.26
CA ILE A 55 -0.22 -4.67 -8.84
C ILE A 55 0.85 -5.47 -8.10
N ILE A 56 1.27 -6.62 -8.64
CA ILE A 56 2.27 -7.48 -8.01
C ILE A 56 3.60 -6.74 -7.86
N LEU A 57 4.08 -6.10 -8.92
CA LEU A 57 5.33 -5.33 -8.90
C LEU A 57 5.29 -4.22 -7.85
N SER A 58 4.21 -3.45 -7.84
CA SER A 58 4.03 -2.33 -6.91
C SER A 58 3.94 -2.81 -5.45
N LEU A 59 3.18 -3.87 -5.18
CA LEU A 59 3.08 -4.43 -3.83
C LEU A 59 4.41 -5.03 -3.36
N CYS A 60 5.16 -5.73 -4.23
CA CYS A 60 6.50 -6.21 -3.91
C CYS A 60 7.44 -5.05 -3.56
N ALA A 61 7.48 -4.00 -4.39
CA ALA A 61 8.31 -2.83 -4.13
C ALA A 61 7.94 -2.13 -2.81
N MET A 62 6.64 -2.01 -2.51
CA MET A 62 6.16 -1.43 -1.26
C MET A 62 6.53 -2.26 -0.04
N VAL A 63 6.43 -3.59 -0.12
CA VAL A 63 6.82 -4.50 0.98
C VAL A 63 8.32 -4.40 1.22
N VAL A 64 9.13 -4.44 0.17
CA VAL A 64 10.60 -4.30 0.27
C VAL A 64 10.99 -2.94 0.86
N ALA A 65 10.41 -1.83 0.37
CA ALA A 65 10.68 -0.50 0.88
C ALA A 65 10.23 -0.35 2.35
N GLY A 66 9.10 -0.94 2.73
CA GLY A 66 8.61 -0.92 4.10
C GLY A 66 9.52 -1.70 5.06
N PHE A 67 10.02 -2.86 4.67
CA PHE A 67 11.06 -3.55 5.43
C PHE A 67 12.35 -2.74 5.48
N GLY A 68 12.71 -2.06 4.39
CA GLY A 68 13.84 -1.12 4.39
C GLY A 68 13.69 -0.04 5.47
N VAL A 69 12.53 0.60 5.57
CA VAL A 69 12.25 1.58 6.65
C VAL A 69 12.38 0.93 8.03
N PHE A 70 11.86 -0.28 8.20
CA PHE A 70 11.94 -0.98 9.48
C PHE A 70 13.38 -1.28 9.92
N PHE A 71 14.20 -1.87 9.03
CA PHE A 71 15.57 -2.26 9.37
C PHE A 71 16.55 -1.08 9.42
N LEU A 72 16.31 -0.04 8.62
CA LEU A 72 17.20 1.11 8.50
C LEU A 72 16.73 2.34 9.29
N HIS A 73 15.70 2.20 10.16
CA HIS A 73 15.15 3.32 10.93
C HIS A 73 16.18 4.06 11.76
N ALA A 74 17.25 3.39 12.22
CA ALA A 74 18.34 3.98 13.01
C ALA A 74 19.28 4.87 12.17
N GLN A 75 19.21 4.85 10.84
CA GLN A 75 20.08 5.64 9.95
C GLN A 75 19.59 7.08 9.73
N GLY A 76 18.45 7.44 10.33
CA GLY A 76 17.97 8.82 10.39
C GLY A 76 16.93 9.20 9.34
N PRO A 77 16.56 10.51 9.28
CA PRO A 77 15.43 11.01 8.49
C PRO A 77 15.57 10.79 6.98
N ILE A 78 16.79 10.77 6.44
CA ILE A 78 17.05 10.62 5.00
C ILE A 78 16.53 9.26 4.50
N VAL A 79 16.68 8.20 5.30
CA VAL A 79 16.18 6.87 4.97
C VAL A 79 14.66 6.88 4.89
N PHE A 80 14.01 7.54 5.86
CA PHE A 80 12.55 7.68 5.82
C PHE A 80 12.09 8.45 4.58
N TRP A 81 12.75 9.56 4.24
CA TRP A 81 12.42 10.34 3.04
C TRP A 81 12.55 9.48 1.78
N SER A 82 13.67 8.81 1.60
CA SER A 82 13.94 8.01 0.41
C SER A 82 12.98 6.84 0.28
N LEU A 83 12.90 5.99 1.28
CA LEU A 83 12.07 4.78 1.25
C LEU A 83 10.57 5.09 1.38
N GLY A 84 10.21 6.13 2.14
CA GLY A 84 8.85 6.62 2.25
C GLY A 84 8.32 7.16 0.93
N LEU A 85 9.11 7.90 0.16
CA LEU A 85 8.74 8.33 -1.18
C LEU A 85 8.61 7.15 -2.14
N VAL A 86 9.51 6.15 -2.05
CA VAL A 86 9.38 4.91 -2.84
C VAL A 86 8.06 4.21 -2.53
N LEU A 87 7.67 4.10 -1.26
CA LEU A 87 6.35 3.57 -0.89
C LEU A 87 5.22 4.36 -1.59
N CYS A 88 5.29 5.69 -1.55
CA CYS A 88 4.27 6.57 -2.12
C CYS A 88 4.19 6.48 -3.65
N VAL A 89 5.33 6.29 -4.35
CA VAL A 89 5.38 6.06 -5.81
C VAL A 89 4.44 4.93 -6.23
N PHE A 90 4.38 3.86 -5.46
CA PHE A 90 3.63 2.66 -5.83
C PHE A 90 2.18 2.61 -5.31
N VAL A 91 1.78 3.53 -4.43
CA VAL A 91 0.40 3.59 -3.92
C VAL A 91 -0.60 3.92 -5.03
N GLY A 92 -0.35 4.97 -5.78
CA GLY A 92 -1.20 5.42 -6.88
C GLY A 92 -1.37 4.37 -7.97
N PRO A 93 -0.26 3.87 -8.55
CA PRO A 93 -0.29 2.80 -9.54
C PRO A 93 -1.02 1.53 -9.08
N THR A 94 -0.81 1.11 -7.83
CA THR A 94 -1.53 -0.06 -7.28
C THR A 94 -3.04 0.15 -7.25
N GLN A 95 -3.50 1.35 -6.85
CA GLN A 95 -4.93 1.67 -6.82
C GLN A 95 -5.52 1.75 -8.23
N SER A 96 -4.83 2.41 -9.16
CA SER A 96 -5.25 2.53 -10.55
C SER A 96 -5.31 1.15 -11.22
N ALA A 97 -4.24 0.37 -11.14
CA ALA A 97 -4.18 -0.96 -11.71
C ALA A 97 -5.20 -1.92 -11.10
N SER A 98 -5.54 -1.79 -9.81
CA SER A 98 -6.61 -2.60 -9.19
C SER A 98 -7.98 -2.34 -9.81
N ARG A 99 -8.29 -1.09 -10.14
CA ARG A 99 -9.54 -0.73 -10.83
C ARG A 99 -9.52 -1.16 -12.29
N SER A 100 -8.39 -0.98 -12.97
CA SER A 100 -8.17 -1.44 -14.34
C SER A 100 -8.29 -2.98 -14.44
N PHE A 101 -7.71 -3.70 -13.47
CA PHE A 101 -7.85 -5.15 -13.39
C PHE A 101 -9.31 -5.57 -13.22
N LEU A 102 -10.01 -4.93 -12.28
CA LEU A 102 -11.42 -5.22 -12.01
C LEU A 102 -12.28 -4.98 -13.25
N SER A 103 -12.13 -3.85 -13.93
CA SER A 103 -12.90 -3.53 -15.14
C SER A 103 -12.68 -4.52 -16.29
N ARG A 104 -11.52 -5.18 -16.34
CA ARG A 104 -11.21 -6.18 -17.39
C ARG A 104 -11.81 -7.57 -17.14
N ILE A 105 -12.16 -7.88 -15.88
CA ILE A 105 -12.71 -9.19 -15.49
C ILE A 105 -14.22 -9.17 -15.23
N ILE A 106 -14.86 -8.00 -15.18
CA ILE A 106 -16.29 -7.88 -14.95
C ILE A 106 -17.06 -8.24 -16.23
N PRO A 107 -18.09 -9.11 -16.14
CA PRO A 107 -19.02 -9.33 -17.24
C PRO A 107 -19.79 -8.06 -17.62
N ALA A 108 -20.07 -7.88 -18.90
CA ALA A 108 -20.83 -6.72 -19.38
C ALA A 108 -22.21 -6.62 -18.70
N GLY A 109 -22.57 -5.43 -18.22
CA GLY A 109 -23.85 -5.15 -17.57
C GLY A 109 -23.87 -5.35 -16.05
N ARG A 110 -22.77 -5.86 -15.42
CA ARG A 110 -22.67 -6.01 -13.96
C ARG A 110 -21.64 -5.10 -13.30
N GLU A 111 -21.16 -4.10 -14.01
CA GLU A 111 -20.10 -3.20 -13.56
C GLU A 111 -20.45 -2.51 -12.25
N GLY A 112 -21.67 -1.98 -12.14
CA GLY A 112 -22.13 -1.28 -10.93
C GLY A 112 -22.17 -2.16 -9.69
N GLU A 113 -22.63 -3.40 -9.84
CA GLU A 113 -22.70 -4.37 -8.74
C GLU A 113 -21.29 -4.73 -8.22
N VAL A 114 -20.38 -5.05 -9.13
CA VAL A 114 -19.03 -5.49 -8.77
C VAL A 114 -18.19 -4.35 -8.22
N PHE A 115 -18.26 -3.15 -8.81
CA PHE A 115 -17.60 -1.97 -8.26
C PHE A 115 -18.19 -1.55 -6.90
N GLY A 116 -19.50 -1.69 -6.71
CA GLY A 116 -20.17 -1.50 -5.43
C GLY A 116 -19.66 -2.46 -4.37
N LEU A 117 -19.55 -3.74 -4.70
CA LEU A 117 -19.00 -4.77 -3.80
C LEU A 117 -17.51 -4.48 -3.46
N TYR A 118 -16.71 -4.13 -4.47
CA TYR A 118 -15.31 -3.73 -4.28
C TYR A 118 -15.16 -2.55 -3.31
N ALA A 119 -15.96 -1.49 -3.50
CA ALA A 119 -15.93 -0.31 -2.65
C ALA A 119 -16.40 -0.61 -1.23
N THR A 120 -17.46 -1.40 -1.08
CA THR A 120 -18.02 -1.80 0.22
C THR A 120 -17.05 -2.68 0.99
N THR A 121 -16.46 -3.68 0.34
CA THR A 121 -15.44 -4.54 0.94
C THR A 121 -14.22 -3.73 1.37
N GLY A 122 -13.76 -2.80 0.51
CA GLY A 122 -12.66 -1.90 0.84
C GLY A 122 -12.92 -1.06 2.09
N ARG A 123 -14.14 -0.56 2.25
CA ARG A 123 -14.56 0.18 3.46
C ARG A 123 -14.71 -0.73 4.67
N ALA A 124 -15.31 -1.91 4.51
CA ALA A 124 -15.51 -2.86 5.59
C ALA A 124 -14.18 -3.32 6.23
N VAL A 125 -13.11 -3.45 5.43
CA VAL A 125 -11.79 -3.83 5.94
C VAL A 125 -10.87 -2.64 6.25
N SER A 126 -11.35 -1.40 6.14
CA SER A 126 -10.52 -0.21 6.35
C SER A 126 -9.97 -0.09 7.78
N PHE A 127 -10.69 -0.64 8.77
CA PHE A 127 -10.24 -0.68 10.17
C PHE A 127 -9.00 -1.58 10.39
N MET A 128 -8.70 -2.49 9.46
CA MET A 128 -7.57 -3.41 9.61
C MET A 128 -6.23 -2.67 9.69
N ALA A 129 -6.07 -1.58 8.94
CA ALA A 129 -4.82 -0.83 8.95
C ALA A 129 -4.53 -0.22 10.33
N PRO A 130 -5.42 0.57 10.96
CA PRO A 130 -5.21 1.05 12.33
C PRO A 130 -5.12 -0.08 13.35
N ALA A 131 -5.90 -1.15 13.22
CA ALA A 131 -5.84 -2.29 14.13
C ALA A 131 -4.47 -2.99 14.11
N MET A 132 -3.95 -3.30 12.92
CA MET A 132 -2.63 -3.92 12.76
C MET A 132 -1.51 -2.99 13.20
N TYR A 133 -1.58 -1.71 12.84
CA TYR A 133 -0.62 -0.72 13.30
C TYR A 133 -0.56 -0.68 14.82
N SER A 134 -1.71 -0.58 15.50
CA SER A 134 -1.80 -0.55 16.97
C SER A 134 -1.32 -1.86 17.61
N LEU A 135 -1.68 -3.01 17.04
CA LEU A 135 -1.23 -4.31 17.51
C LEU A 135 0.30 -4.41 17.50
N PHE A 136 0.92 -4.01 16.39
CA PHE A 136 2.38 -4.04 16.29
C PHE A 136 3.08 -3.00 17.17
N LEU A 137 2.45 -1.86 17.44
CA LEU A 137 2.95 -0.93 18.46
C LEU A 137 2.96 -1.57 19.85
N LEU A 138 1.89 -2.29 20.23
CA LEU A 138 1.82 -3.00 21.51
C LEU A 138 2.88 -4.10 21.62
N LEU A 139 3.10 -4.85 20.55
CA LEU A 139 4.15 -5.86 20.46
C LEU A 139 5.54 -5.21 20.58
N GLY A 140 5.77 -4.13 19.83
CA GLY A 140 7.01 -3.36 19.89
C GLY A 140 7.32 -2.85 21.29
N LYS A 141 6.30 -2.33 21.99
CA LYS A 141 6.44 -1.88 23.39
C LYS A 141 6.87 -3.00 24.34
N ARG A 142 6.44 -4.25 24.08
CA ARG A 142 6.82 -5.40 24.90
C ARG A 142 8.20 -5.94 24.57
N MET A 143 8.62 -5.86 23.31
CA MET A 143 9.87 -6.45 22.81
C MET A 143 11.04 -5.48 22.85
N THR A 144 10.77 -4.17 22.88
CA THR A 144 11.82 -3.15 22.91
C THR A 144 12.16 -2.79 24.35
N PRO A 145 13.46 -2.75 24.73
CA PRO A 145 13.89 -2.36 26.07
C PRO A 145 13.36 -0.99 26.48
N ALA A 146 13.07 -0.82 27.76
CA ALA A 146 12.58 0.44 28.32
C ALA A 146 13.50 1.62 27.95
N GLY A 147 12.92 2.71 27.46
CA GLY A 147 13.65 3.92 27.04
C GLY A 147 14.09 3.96 25.58
N LYS A 148 13.85 2.90 24.78
CA LYS A 148 14.06 2.93 23.34
C LYS A 148 12.75 3.15 22.58
N ASP A 149 12.84 3.81 21.41
CA ASP A 149 11.68 4.01 20.55
C ASP A 149 11.22 2.67 19.95
N TYR A 150 9.91 2.45 19.98
CA TYR A 150 9.24 1.26 19.42
C TYR A 150 8.22 1.62 18.34
N THR A 151 8.06 2.89 18.02
CA THR A 151 7.00 3.37 17.11
C THR A 151 7.18 2.86 15.69
N TYR A 152 8.41 2.56 15.27
CA TYR A 152 8.72 1.96 13.96
C TYR A 152 8.13 0.55 13.77
N TRP A 153 7.78 -0.15 14.87
CA TRP A 153 7.12 -1.45 14.79
C TRP A 153 5.76 -1.38 14.08
N GLY A 154 5.08 -0.25 14.16
CA GLY A 154 3.78 -0.05 13.50
C GLY A 154 3.82 -0.29 11.99
N ILE A 155 4.98 -0.06 11.33
CA ILE A 155 5.11 -0.28 9.90
C ILE A 155 4.98 -1.77 9.53
N LEU A 156 5.41 -2.68 10.41
CA LEU A 156 5.27 -4.11 10.19
C LEU A 156 3.81 -4.54 10.06
N GLY A 157 2.90 -3.92 10.83
CA GLY A 157 1.47 -4.18 10.73
C GLY A 157 0.92 -3.82 9.34
N ILE A 158 1.37 -2.70 8.78
CA ILE A 158 0.99 -2.29 7.42
C ILE A 158 1.62 -3.22 6.38
N MET A 159 2.89 -3.59 6.55
CA MET A 159 3.59 -4.50 5.64
C MET A 159 2.93 -5.89 5.61
N LEU A 160 2.43 -6.36 6.74
CA LEU A 160 1.71 -7.63 6.82
C LEU A 160 0.41 -7.57 5.97
N ILE A 161 -0.34 -6.47 6.03
CA ILE A 161 -1.54 -6.30 5.21
C ILE A 161 -1.19 -6.24 3.73
N LEU A 162 -0.14 -5.50 3.35
CA LEU A 162 0.30 -5.41 1.96
C LEU A 162 0.82 -6.76 1.45
N GLY A 163 1.57 -7.49 2.28
CA GLY A 163 2.07 -8.83 1.97
C GLY A 163 0.92 -9.84 1.82
N ALA A 164 -0.09 -9.78 2.67
CA ALA A 164 -1.30 -10.59 2.52
C ALA A 164 -2.04 -10.25 1.21
N GLY A 165 -2.19 -8.96 0.89
CA GLY A 165 -2.74 -8.51 -0.38
C GLY A 165 -1.96 -9.04 -1.59
N LEU A 166 -0.63 -9.02 -1.51
CA LEU A 166 0.24 -9.58 -2.54
C LEU A 166 0.01 -11.10 -2.68
N ALA A 167 0.03 -11.84 -1.58
CA ALA A 167 -0.18 -13.29 -1.59
C ALA A 167 -1.55 -13.69 -2.16
N LEU A 168 -2.59 -12.91 -1.87
CA LEU A 168 -3.93 -13.14 -2.41
C LEU A 168 -4.04 -12.76 -3.89
N THR A 169 -3.25 -11.81 -4.38
CA THR A 169 -3.29 -11.38 -5.79
C THR A 169 -2.59 -12.37 -6.73
N ILE A 170 -1.56 -13.07 -6.26
CA ILE A 170 -0.78 -14.02 -7.08
C ILE A 170 -1.66 -15.11 -7.71
N PRO A 171 -2.51 -15.85 -6.96
CA PRO A 171 -3.30 -16.94 -7.51
C PRO A 171 -4.50 -16.50 -8.37
N VAL A 172 -4.88 -15.21 -8.32
CA VAL A 172 -6.04 -14.72 -9.11
C VAL A 172 -5.73 -14.83 -10.60
N LYS A 173 -6.50 -15.62 -11.34
CA LYS A 173 -6.37 -15.73 -12.80
C LYS A 173 -7.03 -14.52 -13.48
N ALA A 174 -6.35 -13.95 -14.47
CA ALA A 174 -6.80 -12.77 -15.21
C ALA A 174 -7.42 -13.13 -16.58
N ASP A 175 -7.85 -14.39 -16.79
CA ASP A 175 -8.34 -14.86 -18.08
C ASP A 175 -9.84 -14.63 -18.23
N ARG A 176 -10.21 -13.82 -19.22
CA ARG A 176 -11.61 -13.72 -19.71
C ARG A 176 -12.15 -15.07 -20.22
N ALA A 177 -11.27 -15.92 -20.74
CA ALA A 177 -11.63 -17.22 -21.29
C ALA A 177 -12.30 -18.18 -20.28
N THR A 178 -12.08 -17.98 -18.98
CA THR A 178 -12.70 -18.82 -17.95
C THR A 178 -14.17 -18.44 -17.65
N LEU A 179 -14.56 -17.23 -18.01
CA LEU A 179 -15.94 -16.75 -17.77
C LEU A 179 -16.90 -17.17 -18.89
N ASP A 180 -16.41 -17.24 -20.15
CA ASP A 180 -17.20 -17.67 -21.29
C ASP A 180 -17.59 -19.17 -21.21
N HIS A 181 -16.84 -19.98 -20.47
CA HIS A 181 -17.16 -21.39 -20.20
C HIS A 181 -18.16 -21.63 -19.07
N MET A 182 -18.54 -20.61 -18.32
CA MET A 182 -19.53 -20.71 -17.22
C MET A 182 -20.94 -20.26 -17.64
N GLU A 183 -21.10 -19.69 -18.84
CA GLU A 183 -22.38 -19.24 -19.40
C GLU A 183 -22.90 -20.14 -20.54
N GLY A 184 -22.26 -21.29 -20.81
CA GLY A 184 -22.66 -22.33 -21.80
C GLY A 184 -23.33 -23.55 -21.08
#